data_ade18f4c39c311b4d8ddb68774685ad1
#
_entry.id   ade18f4c39c311b4d8ddb68774685ad1
#
_cell.length_a   1.000
_cell.length_b   1.000
_cell.length_c   1.000
_cell.angle_alpha   90.00
_cell.angle_beta   90.00
_cell.angle_gamma   90.00
#
_symmetry.space_group_name_H-M   'P 1'
#
loop_
_entity.id
_entity.type
_entity.pdbx_description
1 polymer ?
#
loop_
_entity_poly.entity_id
_entity_poly.type
_entity_poly.pdbx_seq_one_letter_code
_entity_poly.pdbx_strand_id
1 'polypeptide(L)' 'WDPVLGCDEKIYSNSCEAKKNGVRFWSKIE' A
#
# COMPACT_ATOMS: atom_id res chain seq x y z
N TRP A 1 5.82 10.52 -3.39
CA TRP A 1 6.20 9.15 -3.07
C TRP A 1 5.97 8.87 -1.60
N ASP A 2 5.08 7.97 -1.34
CA ASP A 2 4.69 7.66 0.03
C ASP A 2 4.41 6.16 0.11
N PRO A 3 5.46 5.33 0.02
CA PRO A 3 5.28 3.89 -0.12
C PRO A 3 4.61 3.24 1.08
N VAL A 4 3.79 2.25 0.79
CA VAL A 4 3.09 1.50 1.83
C VAL A 4 3.22 0.01 1.53
N LEU A 5 3.18 -0.79 2.58
CA LEU A 5 3.16 -2.23 2.47
C LEU A 5 1.71 -2.69 2.61
N GLY A 6 1.20 -3.33 1.57
CA GLY A 6 -0.16 -3.82 1.61
C GLY A 6 -0.30 -5.07 2.46
N CYS A 7 -1.52 -5.39 2.84
CA CYS A 7 -1.77 -6.60 3.63
C CYS A 7 -1.53 -7.87 2.83
N ASP A 8 -1.37 -7.74 1.53
CA ASP A 8 -0.99 -8.85 0.65
C ASP A 8 0.52 -8.98 0.52
N GLU A 9 1.28 -8.23 1.33
CA GLU A 9 2.74 -8.22 1.36
C GLU A 9 3.36 -7.66 0.07
N LYS A 10 2.65 -6.76 -0.58
CA LYS A 10 3.16 -6.06 -1.74
C LYS A 10 3.38 -4.60 -1.42
N ILE A 11 4.42 -4.03 -2.00
CA ILE A 11 4.74 -2.62 -1.80
C ILE A 11 4.09 -1.80 -2.89
N TYR A 12 3.38 -0.76 -2.48
CA TYR A 12 2.72 0.16 -3.41
C TYR A 12 3.35 1.53 -3.27
N SER A 13 3.33 2.29 -4.35
CA SER A 13 3.97 3.61 -4.35
C SER A 13 3.25 4.62 -3.46
N ASN A 14 1.98 4.39 -3.18
CA ASN A 14 1.22 5.21 -2.23
C ASN A 14 -0.03 4.45 -1.81
N SER A 15 -0.73 4.99 -0.80
CA SER A 15 -1.92 4.32 -0.29
C SER A 15 -3.05 4.27 -1.33
N CYS A 16 -3.12 5.26 -2.20
CA CYS A 16 -4.12 5.25 -3.26
C CYS A 16 -3.93 4.06 -4.18
N GLU A 17 -2.68 3.74 -4.51
CA GLU A 17 -2.38 2.59 -5.35
C GLU A 17 -2.77 1.29 -4.66
N ALA A 18 -2.48 1.19 -3.36
CA ALA A 18 -2.85 0.02 -2.58
C ALA A 18 -4.37 -0.17 -2.61
N LYS A 19 -5.11 0.88 -2.38
CA LYS A 19 -6.56 0.84 -2.38
C LYS A 19 -7.10 0.46 -3.75
N LYS A 20 -6.50 1.00 -4.79
CA LYS A 20 -6.90 0.73 -6.16
C LYS A 20 -6.74 -0.74 -6.52
N ASN A 21 -5.77 -1.41 -5.90
CA ASN A 21 -5.52 -2.83 -6.12
C ASN A 21 -6.29 -3.74 -5.15
N GLY A 22 -7.24 -3.17 -4.42
CA GLY A 22 -8.09 -3.95 -3.55
C GLY A 22 -7.54 -4.16 -2.16
N VAL A 23 -6.43 -3.52 -1.83
CA VAL A 23 -5.85 -3.63 -0.50
C VAL A 23 -6.65 -2.76 0.45
N ARG A 24 -7.12 -3.34 1.53
CA ARG A 24 -7.95 -2.64 2.51
C ARG A 24 -7.13 -2.10 3.68
N PHE A 25 -6.02 -2.76 3.98
CA PHE A 25 -5.16 -2.35 5.09
C PHE A 25 -3.72 -2.33 4.60
N TRP A 26 -2.99 -1.32 5.03
CA TRP A 26 -1.59 -1.18 4.66
C TRP A 26 -0.84 -0.48 5.77
N SER A 27 0.48 -0.62 5.76
CA SER A 27 1.35 0.03 6.71
C SER A 27 2.31 0.95 5.97
N LYS A 28 2.59 2.10 6.55
CA LYS A 28 3.59 2.98 5.98
C LYS A 28 4.96 2.36 6.14
N ILE A 29 5.73 2.40 5.08
CA ILE A 29 7.08 1.83 5.10
C ILE A 29 8.10 2.90 5.49
N GLU A 30 7.87 4.13 5.06
CA GLU A 30 8.83 5.21 5.29
C GLU A 30 8.34 6.26 6.24
#